data_2d8c65c1e3b2c4e2c0a0540f37576324
#
_entry.id   2d8c65c1e3b2c4e2c0a0540f37576324
#
_cell.length_a   1.000
_cell.length_b   1.000
_cell.length_c   1.000
_cell.angle_alpha   90.00
_cell.angle_beta   90.00
_cell.angle_gamma   90.00
#
_symmetry.space_group_name_H-M   'P 1'
#
loop_
_entity.id
_entity.type
_entity.pdbx_description
1 polymer ?
#
loop_
_entity_poly.entity_id
_entity_poly.type
_entity_poly.pdbx_seq_one_letter_code
_entity_poly.pdbx_strand_id
1 'polypeptide(L)'
;MIRSVSFDLWETLLTDTPELSRRQERLRLERMERVLVERGFAQTADRIETAYRALWHRCLELYWSRDEDIACRVQIEHFLEALDLAPATFDEASLAALEEVYANAAVDVLPSVIAGAHDVLAELRDRGFRIGLISNTGRTPGYALREILDRLGLATSIDAMVFSNEHGVCKPQPSIFETLRGALDVNYDEMMFVGDNLYVDVHGAQRLGITAVHFDPPTRGTAIAPPVDHGLDIVPHATIRDLRELLEVVPAPVSS
;
A
#
# COMPACT_ATOMS: atom_id res chain seq x y z
N MET A 1 -25.13 9.76 -6.29
CA MET A 1 -25.07 8.58 -7.20
C MET A 1 -23.61 8.23 -7.40
N ILE A 2 -23.21 6.96 -7.24
CA ILE A 2 -21.82 6.54 -7.34
C ILE A 2 -21.30 6.67 -8.79
N ARG A 3 -20.15 7.30 -8.96
CA ARG A 3 -19.44 7.50 -10.23
C ARG A 3 -18.03 6.92 -10.20
N SER A 4 -17.47 6.72 -9.01
CA SER A 4 -16.16 6.09 -8.84
C SER A 4 -16.18 4.99 -7.81
N VAL A 5 -15.38 3.95 -8.06
CA VAL A 5 -15.08 2.88 -7.10
C VAL A 5 -13.59 2.89 -6.86
N SER A 6 -13.18 3.04 -5.61
CA SER A 6 -11.78 3.14 -5.23
C SER A 6 -11.41 2.02 -4.27
N PHE A 7 -10.17 1.57 -4.32
CA PHE A 7 -9.70 0.40 -3.59
C PHE A 7 -8.50 0.74 -2.73
N ASP A 8 -8.39 0.08 -1.61
CA ASP A 8 -7.11 -0.21 -0.99
C ASP A 8 -6.33 -1.22 -1.84
N LEU A 9 -5.03 -1.38 -1.58
CA LEU A 9 -4.16 -2.27 -2.34
C LEU A 9 -3.91 -3.60 -1.62
N TRP A 10 -3.24 -3.53 -0.45
CA TRP A 10 -2.82 -4.71 0.28
C TRP A 10 -4.00 -5.39 0.97
N GLU A 11 -4.09 -6.74 0.81
CA GLU A 11 -5.20 -7.56 1.31
C GLU A 11 -6.57 -7.19 0.72
N THR A 12 -6.56 -6.32 -0.32
CA THR A 12 -7.76 -5.94 -1.08
C THR A 12 -7.63 -6.30 -2.56
N LEU A 13 -6.60 -5.86 -3.26
CA LEU A 13 -6.28 -6.25 -4.64
C LEU A 13 -5.07 -7.17 -4.75
N LEU A 14 -4.11 -7.00 -3.84
CA LEU A 14 -2.89 -7.80 -3.75
C LEU A 14 -2.75 -8.41 -2.35
N THR A 15 -2.10 -9.58 -2.28
CA THR A 15 -1.77 -10.21 -1.01
C THR A 15 -0.40 -10.90 -1.08
N ASP A 16 0.30 -10.92 0.06
CA ASP A 16 1.53 -11.68 0.22
C ASP A 16 1.30 -12.93 1.07
N THR A 17 1.73 -14.07 0.55
CA THR A 17 1.83 -15.28 1.39
C THR A 17 3.06 -15.19 2.31
N PRO A 18 3.10 -15.94 3.43
CA PRO A 18 4.29 -16.01 4.28
C PRO A 18 5.56 -16.37 3.52
N GLU A 19 5.44 -17.16 2.46
CA GLU A 19 6.57 -17.57 1.63
C GLU A 19 7.05 -16.40 0.76
N LEU A 20 6.14 -15.69 0.10
CA LEU A 20 6.48 -14.52 -0.73
C LEU A 20 7.13 -13.43 0.12
N SER A 21 6.54 -13.11 1.28
CA SER A 21 7.10 -12.13 2.21
C SER A 21 8.53 -12.49 2.64
N ARG A 22 8.78 -13.75 3.01
CA ARG A 22 10.14 -14.21 3.36
C ARG A 22 11.11 -14.15 2.19
N ARG A 23 10.67 -14.42 0.96
CA ARG A 23 11.52 -14.32 -0.24
C ARG A 23 11.87 -12.88 -0.55
N GLN A 24 10.91 -11.96 -0.47
CA GLN A 24 11.14 -10.52 -0.65
C GLN A 24 12.11 -10.00 0.42
N GLU A 25 11.90 -10.35 1.70
CA GLU A 25 12.78 -9.96 2.79
C GLU A 25 14.21 -10.44 2.57
N ARG A 26 14.41 -11.73 2.27
CA ARG A 26 15.72 -12.30 2.00
C ARG A 26 16.42 -11.59 0.85
N LEU A 27 15.72 -11.41 -0.27
CA LEU A 27 16.27 -10.74 -1.45
C LEU A 27 16.68 -9.29 -1.13
N ARG A 28 15.88 -8.59 -0.34
CA ARG A 28 16.16 -7.22 0.10
C ARG A 28 17.42 -7.17 0.96
N LEU A 29 17.54 -8.04 1.96
CA LEU A 29 18.70 -8.10 2.84
C LEU A 29 19.98 -8.45 2.09
N GLU A 30 19.97 -9.49 1.23
CA GLU A 30 21.11 -9.89 0.42
C GLU A 30 21.61 -8.77 -0.52
N ARG A 31 20.69 -8.02 -1.11
CA ARG A 31 21.03 -6.92 -2.02
C ARG A 31 21.55 -5.70 -1.27
N MET A 32 20.95 -5.35 -0.13
CA MET A 32 21.41 -4.24 0.71
C MET A 32 22.83 -4.52 1.24
N GLU A 33 23.10 -5.75 1.69
CA GLU A 33 24.44 -6.19 2.09
C GLU A 33 25.45 -6.00 0.96
N ARG A 34 25.11 -6.46 -0.24
CA ARG A 34 25.98 -6.33 -1.42
C ARG A 34 26.31 -4.87 -1.72
N VAL A 35 25.32 -4.00 -1.74
CA VAL A 35 25.56 -2.55 -1.97
C VAL A 35 26.47 -1.98 -0.90
N LEU A 36 26.27 -2.30 0.39
CA LEU A 36 27.14 -1.82 1.47
C LEU A 36 28.57 -2.32 1.29
N VAL A 37 28.79 -3.58 0.95
CA VAL A 37 30.12 -4.15 0.69
C VAL A 37 30.81 -3.45 -0.49
N GLU A 38 30.12 -3.29 -1.60
CA GLU A 38 30.63 -2.62 -2.82
C GLU A 38 31.03 -1.15 -2.57
N ARG A 39 30.37 -0.51 -1.61
CA ARG A 39 30.65 0.89 -1.23
C ARG A 39 31.65 1.02 -0.07
N GLY A 40 32.23 -0.08 0.42
CA GLY A 40 33.23 -0.10 1.47
C GLY A 40 32.69 -0.04 2.90
N PHE A 41 31.37 -0.25 3.09
CA PHE A 41 30.69 -0.23 4.37
C PHE A 41 30.25 -1.64 4.81
N ALA A 42 31.11 -2.64 4.67
CA ALA A 42 30.79 -4.03 5.00
C ALA A 42 30.22 -4.19 6.42
N GLN A 43 29.11 -4.88 6.53
CA GLN A 43 28.43 -5.23 7.78
C GLN A 43 28.20 -6.75 7.82
N THR A 44 28.00 -7.31 9.02
CA THR A 44 27.58 -8.72 9.13
C THR A 44 26.10 -8.87 8.79
N ALA A 45 25.72 -10.02 8.26
CA ALA A 45 24.32 -10.33 7.95
C ALA A 45 23.38 -10.12 9.15
N ASP A 46 23.80 -10.54 10.36
CA ASP A 46 23.03 -10.37 11.59
C ASP A 46 22.78 -8.88 11.93
N ARG A 47 23.78 -8.01 11.70
CA ARG A 47 23.60 -6.56 11.91
C ARG A 47 22.62 -5.96 10.89
N ILE A 48 22.73 -6.36 9.64
CA ILE A 48 21.82 -5.91 8.58
C ILE A 48 20.37 -6.34 8.87
N GLU A 49 20.16 -7.61 9.24
CA GLU A 49 18.85 -8.11 9.62
C GLU A 49 18.28 -7.39 10.85
N THR A 50 19.12 -7.16 11.87
CA THR A 50 18.71 -6.42 13.08
C THR A 50 18.34 -4.98 12.74
N ALA A 51 19.13 -4.27 11.96
CA ALA A 51 18.84 -2.91 11.52
C ALA A 51 17.56 -2.83 10.65
N TYR A 52 17.36 -3.81 9.77
CA TYR A 52 16.14 -3.90 8.95
C TYR A 52 14.87 -4.11 9.78
N ARG A 53 14.94 -4.91 10.84
CA ARG A 53 13.81 -5.07 11.78
C ARG A 53 13.59 -3.81 12.61
N ALA A 54 14.68 -3.21 13.11
CA ALA A 54 14.62 -1.95 13.87
C ALA A 54 14.01 -0.81 13.04
N LEU A 55 14.30 -0.74 11.75
CA LEU A 55 13.71 0.23 10.83
C LEU A 55 12.18 0.19 10.85
N TRP A 56 11.57 -1.01 10.81
CA TRP A 56 10.11 -1.12 10.87
C TRP A 56 9.52 -0.51 12.14
N HIS A 57 10.09 -0.87 13.30
CA HIS A 57 9.64 -0.36 14.58
C HIS A 57 9.82 1.16 14.67
N ARG A 58 10.94 1.67 14.14
CA ARG A 58 11.22 3.10 14.12
C ARG A 58 10.22 3.86 13.23
N CYS A 59 9.92 3.35 12.06
CA CYS A 59 8.91 3.97 11.18
C CYS A 59 7.53 3.94 11.82
N LEU A 60 7.15 2.83 12.47
CA LEU A 60 5.89 2.71 13.19
C LEU A 60 5.82 3.75 14.32
N GLU A 61 6.85 3.86 15.14
CA GLU A 61 6.88 4.78 16.30
C GLU A 61 6.89 6.26 15.88
N LEU A 62 7.69 6.61 14.88
CA LEU A 62 7.91 8.02 14.51
C LEU A 62 6.86 8.57 13.55
N TYR A 63 6.25 7.73 12.70
CA TYR A 63 5.41 8.18 11.60
C TYR A 63 4.06 7.45 11.53
N TRP A 64 4.05 6.14 11.27
CA TRP A 64 2.82 5.41 10.93
C TRP A 64 1.80 5.36 12.06
N SER A 65 2.23 5.37 13.35
CA SER A 65 1.33 5.47 14.50
C SER A 65 0.60 6.82 14.59
N ARG A 66 1.03 7.80 13.79
CA ARG A 66 0.44 9.15 13.69
C ARG A 66 -0.21 9.40 12.32
N ASP A 67 -0.43 8.34 11.57
CA ASP A 67 -0.93 8.38 10.20
C ASP A 67 -0.07 9.25 9.25
N GLU A 68 1.21 9.43 9.56
CA GLU A 68 2.21 10.07 8.72
C GLU A 68 2.95 9.00 7.91
N ASP A 69 3.50 9.35 6.75
CA ASP A 69 4.40 8.47 5.99
C ASP A 69 5.59 9.25 5.44
N ILE A 70 6.63 8.51 5.06
CA ILE A 70 7.92 9.07 4.65
C ILE A 70 8.38 8.49 3.31
N ALA A 71 9.17 9.29 2.60
CA ALA A 71 9.84 8.82 1.38
C ALA A 71 10.76 7.63 1.66
N CYS A 72 10.92 6.76 0.68
CA CYS A 72 11.81 5.59 0.76
C CYS A 72 13.24 5.98 1.18
N ARG A 73 13.76 7.11 0.69
CA ARG A 73 15.06 7.67 1.07
C ARG A 73 15.20 7.84 2.58
N VAL A 74 14.20 8.38 3.26
CA VAL A 74 14.24 8.57 4.72
C VAL A 74 14.27 7.22 5.45
N GLN A 75 13.58 6.20 4.92
CA GLN A 75 13.68 4.84 5.45
C GLN A 75 15.10 4.29 5.32
N ILE A 76 15.79 4.53 4.20
CA ILE A 76 17.20 4.13 4.01
C ILE A 76 18.13 4.87 4.99
N GLU A 77 17.93 6.15 5.22
CA GLU A 77 18.69 6.91 6.19
C GLU A 77 18.53 6.33 7.61
N HIS A 78 17.31 6.00 8.02
CA HIS A 78 17.05 5.33 9.29
C HIS A 78 17.67 3.93 9.39
N PHE A 79 17.70 3.20 8.28
CA PHE A 79 18.37 1.90 8.23
C PHE A 79 19.90 2.05 8.44
N LEU A 80 20.52 3.04 7.78
CA LEU A 80 21.95 3.32 7.95
C LEU A 80 22.27 3.76 9.38
N GLU A 81 21.46 4.62 9.98
CA GLU A 81 21.59 5.02 11.38
C GLU A 81 21.49 3.81 12.34
N ALA A 82 20.62 2.85 12.07
CA ALA A 82 20.51 1.62 12.85
C ALA A 82 21.75 0.70 12.72
N LEU A 83 22.58 0.91 11.69
CA LEU A 83 23.86 0.25 11.50
C LEU A 83 25.05 1.06 12.11
N ASP A 84 24.79 2.17 12.79
CA ASP A 84 25.78 3.14 13.24
C ASP A 84 26.57 3.79 12.08
N LEU A 85 25.93 3.89 10.91
CA LEU A 85 26.49 4.54 9.72
C LEU A 85 25.80 5.90 9.52
N ALA A 86 26.59 6.97 9.48
CA ALA A 86 26.03 8.30 9.25
C ALA A 86 25.61 8.44 7.77
N PRO A 87 24.33 8.73 7.44
CA PRO A 87 23.88 8.86 6.04
C PRO A 87 24.69 9.88 5.24
N ALA A 88 25.16 10.94 5.87
CA ALA A 88 25.99 11.97 5.24
C ALA A 88 27.37 11.49 4.73
N THR A 89 27.80 10.29 5.09
CA THR A 89 29.04 9.68 4.58
C THR A 89 28.83 8.95 3.25
N PHE A 90 27.58 8.77 2.82
CA PHE A 90 27.23 8.14 1.57
C PHE A 90 27.02 9.20 0.49
N ASP A 91 27.56 8.96 -0.70
CA ASP A 91 27.22 9.75 -1.87
C ASP A 91 25.82 9.43 -2.38
N GLU A 92 25.28 10.32 -3.22
CA GLU A 92 23.94 10.16 -3.78
C GLU A 92 23.76 8.84 -4.55
N ALA A 93 24.79 8.39 -5.26
CA ALA A 93 24.75 7.15 -6.01
C ALA A 93 24.62 5.92 -5.09
N SER A 94 25.28 5.95 -3.93
CA SER A 94 25.19 4.89 -2.93
C SER A 94 23.82 4.86 -2.25
N LEU A 95 23.27 6.02 -1.89
CA LEU A 95 21.93 6.13 -1.32
C LEU A 95 20.86 5.68 -2.32
N ALA A 96 20.96 6.11 -3.57
CA ALA A 96 20.04 5.69 -4.64
C ALA A 96 20.11 4.18 -4.89
N ALA A 97 21.29 3.56 -4.87
CA ALA A 97 21.45 2.12 -5.03
C ALA A 97 20.80 1.34 -3.87
N LEU A 98 20.95 1.81 -2.62
CA LEU A 98 20.29 1.20 -1.46
C LEU A 98 18.76 1.34 -1.56
N GLU A 99 18.28 2.51 -1.95
CA GLU A 99 16.84 2.77 -2.15
C GLU A 99 16.26 1.85 -3.22
N GLU A 100 16.95 1.72 -4.37
CA GLU A 100 16.54 0.85 -5.47
C GLU A 100 16.41 -0.62 -5.03
N VAL A 101 17.44 -1.18 -4.40
CA VAL A 101 17.41 -2.59 -3.99
C VAL A 101 16.40 -2.85 -2.86
N TYR A 102 16.19 -1.87 -2.00
CA TYR A 102 15.17 -1.94 -0.94
C TYR A 102 13.76 -1.96 -1.52
N ALA A 103 13.46 -1.07 -2.45
CA ALA A 103 12.15 -0.93 -3.06
C ALA A 103 11.79 -2.12 -3.96
N ASN A 104 12.76 -2.56 -4.81
CA ASN A 104 12.49 -3.49 -5.91
C ASN A 104 12.43 -4.97 -5.51
N ALA A 105 12.63 -5.31 -4.25
CA ALA A 105 12.51 -6.70 -3.82
C ALA A 105 11.11 -7.29 -4.08
N ALA A 106 10.05 -6.49 -3.88
CA ALA A 106 8.67 -6.90 -4.17
C ALA A 106 8.34 -6.86 -5.69
N VAL A 107 9.08 -6.07 -6.47
CA VAL A 107 8.97 -6.07 -7.95
C VAL A 107 9.52 -7.36 -8.54
N ASP A 108 10.60 -7.90 -7.97
CA ASP A 108 11.25 -9.13 -8.47
C ASP A 108 10.62 -10.41 -7.88
N VAL A 109 9.99 -10.30 -6.72
CA VAL A 109 9.19 -11.35 -6.11
C VAL A 109 7.76 -10.82 -5.95
N LEU A 110 7.00 -10.90 -7.04
CA LEU A 110 5.67 -10.32 -7.13
C LEU A 110 4.71 -10.90 -6.08
N PRO A 111 3.88 -10.04 -5.46
CA PRO A 111 2.73 -10.49 -4.67
C PRO A 111 1.71 -11.22 -5.54
N SER A 112 0.75 -11.87 -4.89
CA SER A 112 -0.37 -12.52 -5.57
C SER A 112 -1.52 -11.54 -5.77
N VAL A 113 -2.19 -11.64 -6.92
CA VAL A 113 -3.45 -10.92 -7.16
C VAL A 113 -4.57 -11.64 -6.42
N ILE A 114 -5.39 -10.91 -5.69
CA ILE A 114 -6.58 -11.47 -5.03
C ILE A 114 -7.59 -11.95 -6.06
N ALA A 115 -8.17 -13.12 -5.80
CA ALA A 115 -9.12 -13.73 -6.69
C ALA A 115 -10.29 -12.78 -7.01
N GLY A 116 -10.62 -12.65 -8.30
CA GLY A 116 -11.67 -11.76 -8.77
C GLY A 116 -11.24 -10.32 -9.04
N ALA A 117 -10.04 -9.88 -8.65
CA ALA A 117 -9.62 -8.48 -8.83
C ALA A 117 -9.64 -8.05 -10.31
N HIS A 118 -9.08 -8.85 -11.21
CA HIS A 118 -9.12 -8.54 -12.64
C HIS A 118 -10.55 -8.44 -13.19
N ASP A 119 -11.39 -9.43 -12.85
CA ASP A 119 -12.77 -9.50 -13.33
C ASP A 119 -13.57 -8.29 -12.86
N VAL A 120 -13.42 -7.94 -11.56
CA VAL A 120 -14.16 -6.83 -10.94
C VAL A 120 -13.73 -5.49 -11.51
N LEU A 121 -12.41 -5.25 -11.65
CA LEU A 121 -11.90 -4.01 -12.22
C LEU A 121 -12.35 -3.84 -13.69
N ALA A 122 -12.30 -4.91 -14.47
CA ALA A 122 -12.77 -4.88 -15.87
C ALA A 122 -14.28 -4.57 -15.95
N GLU A 123 -15.10 -5.28 -15.19
CA GLU A 123 -16.55 -5.09 -15.18
C GLU A 123 -16.94 -3.67 -14.70
N LEU A 124 -16.28 -3.14 -13.68
CA LEU A 124 -16.52 -1.76 -13.20
C LEU A 124 -16.20 -0.73 -14.29
N ARG A 125 -15.12 -0.93 -15.04
CA ARG A 125 -14.79 -0.06 -16.18
C ARG A 125 -15.81 -0.16 -17.28
N ASP A 126 -16.27 -1.38 -17.63
CA ASP A 126 -17.29 -1.60 -18.64
C ASP A 126 -18.63 -0.97 -18.25
N ARG A 127 -18.92 -0.90 -16.94
CA ARG A 127 -20.06 -0.14 -16.39
C ARG A 127 -19.84 1.37 -16.35
N GLY A 128 -18.66 1.87 -16.74
CA GLY A 128 -18.36 3.29 -16.83
C GLY A 128 -17.92 3.97 -15.53
N PHE A 129 -17.57 3.21 -14.48
CA PHE A 129 -17.02 3.77 -13.25
C PHE A 129 -15.58 4.21 -13.45
N ARG A 130 -15.20 5.33 -12.83
CA ARG A 130 -13.79 5.69 -12.61
C ARG A 130 -13.23 4.83 -11.48
N ILE A 131 -12.00 4.36 -11.63
CA ILE A 131 -11.37 3.48 -10.66
C ILE A 131 -10.18 4.17 -10.00
N GLY A 132 -10.19 4.23 -8.68
CA GLY A 132 -9.14 4.80 -7.86
C GLY A 132 -8.41 3.78 -7.00
N LEU A 133 -7.21 4.14 -6.55
CA LEU A 133 -6.42 3.38 -5.59
C LEU A 133 -5.82 4.30 -4.54
N ILE A 134 -5.92 3.91 -3.26
CA ILE A 134 -5.13 4.51 -2.18
C ILE A 134 -4.42 3.38 -1.43
N SER A 135 -3.09 3.46 -1.29
CA SER A 135 -2.32 2.51 -0.50
C SER A 135 -1.47 3.16 0.57
N ASN A 136 -1.56 2.64 1.79
CA ASN A 136 -0.55 2.86 2.83
C ASN A 136 0.64 1.96 2.49
N THR A 137 1.78 2.55 2.10
CA THR A 137 2.82 1.82 1.34
C THR A 137 3.76 0.97 2.18
N GLY A 138 4.06 1.37 3.41
CA GLY A 138 5.03 0.67 4.24
C GLY A 138 6.43 0.61 3.61
N ARG A 139 6.94 -0.60 3.33
CA ARG A 139 8.31 -0.80 2.80
C ARG A 139 8.44 -0.64 1.29
N THR A 140 7.35 -0.83 0.55
CA THR A 140 7.36 -0.80 -0.92
C THR A 140 6.79 0.53 -1.38
N PRO A 141 7.61 1.45 -1.91
CA PRO A 141 7.16 2.80 -2.27
C PRO A 141 6.27 2.80 -3.51
N GLY A 142 5.52 3.89 -3.68
CA GLY A 142 4.51 4.03 -4.74
C GLY A 142 5.04 3.79 -6.14
N TYR A 143 6.26 4.21 -6.47
CA TYR A 143 6.83 3.95 -7.79
C TYR A 143 7.05 2.44 -8.05
N ALA A 144 7.48 1.68 -7.04
CA ALA A 144 7.63 0.23 -7.17
C ALA A 144 6.26 -0.47 -7.20
N LEU A 145 5.27 0.03 -6.46
CA LEU A 145 3.90 -0.49 -6.51
C LEU A 145 3.24 -0.26 -7.87
N ARG A 146 3.51 0.87 -8.55
CA ARG A 146 3.05 1.08 -9.93
C ARG A 146 3.63 0.04 -10.88
N GLU A 147 4.92 -0.28 -10.77
CA GLU A 147 5.55 -1.31 -11.59
C GLU A 147 4.98 -2.70 -11.29
N ILE A 148 4.73 -3.02 -10.02
CA ILE A 148 4.06 -4.27 -9.63
C ILE A 148 2.67 -4.36 -10.26
N LEU A 149 1.86 -3.31 -10.15
CA LEU A 149 0.52 -3.26 -10.74
C LEU A 149 0.54 -3.40 -12.27
N ASP A 150 1.54 -2.79 -12.93
CA ASP A 150 1.72 -2.93 -14.39
C ASP A 150 2.08 -4.37 -14.77
N ARG A 151 3.07 -4.96 -14.11
CA ARG A 151 3.49 -6.36 -14.36
C ARG A 151 2.37 -7.37 -14.08
N LEU A 152 1.48 -7.05 -13.14
CA LEU A 152 0.32 -7.89 -12.82
C LEU A 152 -0.90 -7.59 -13.69
N GLY A 153 -0.80 -6.62 -14.61
CA GLY A 153 -1.88 -6.26 -15.55
C GLY A 153 -3.06 -5.53 -14.91
N LEU A 154 -2.88 -4.93 -13.72
CA LEU A 154 -3.93 -4.18 -13.00
C LEU A 154 -3.88 -2.68 -13.31
N ALA A 155 -2.68 -2.13 -13.61
CA ALA A 155 -2.47 -0.70 -13.75
C ALA A 155 -3.38 -0.04 -14.80
N THR A 156 -3.62 -0.70 -15.93
CA THR A 156 -4.45 -0.18 -17.02
C THR A 156 -5.92 -0.02 -16.68
N SER A 157 -6.37 -0.66 -15.60
CA SER A 157 -7.75 -0.56 -15.12
C SER A 157 -7.96 0.56 -14.10
N ILE A 158 -6.89 1.23 -13.62
CA ILE A 158 -6.93 2.22 -12.55
C ILE A 158 -6.68 3.61 -13.12
N ASP A 159 -7.61 4.53 -12.90
CA ASP A 159 -7.55 5.90 -13.45
C ASP A 159 -6.69 6.83 -12.59
N ALA A 160 -6.63 6.61 -11.28
CA ALA A 160 -5.81 7.40 -10.35
C ALA A 160 -5.27 6.56 -9.19
N MET A 161 -4.02 6.80 -8.80
CA MET A 161 -3.33 6.08 -7.72
C MET A 161 -2.68 7.08 -6.76
N VAL A 162 -2.95 6.94 -5.47
CA VAL A 162 -2.34 7.75 -4.40
C VAL A 162 -1.63 6.82 -3.43
N PHE A 163 -0.36 7.11 -3.14
CA PHE A 163 0.50 6.33 -2.25
C PHE A 163 0.95 7.19 -1.08
N SER A 164 0.82 6.66 0.14
CA SER A 164 1.07 7.42 1.37
C SER A 164 2.49 7.98 1.45
N ASN A 165 3.50 7.24 1.02
CA ASN A 165 4.90 7.70 1.05
C ASN A 165 5.20 8.86 0.09
N GLU A 166 4.38 9.05 -0.94
CA GLU A 166 4.48 10.18 -1.88
C GLU A 166 3.62 11.35 -1.41
N HIS A 167 2.51 11.05 -0.72
CA HIS A 167 1.58 12.04 -0.20
C HIS A 167 2.03 12.64 1.15
N GLY A 168 2.77 11.87 1.95
CA GLY A 168 3.25 12.26 3.27
C GLY A 168 2.36 11.86 4.43
N VAL A 169 1.15 11.36 4.17
CA VAL A 169 0.23 10.84 5.20
C VAL A 169 -0.46 9.55 4.75
N CYS A 170 -0.84 8.75 5.74
CA CYS A 170 -1.58 7.50 5.58
C CYS A 170 -3.10 7.70 5.68
N LYS A 171 -3.88 6.77 5.14
CA LYS A 171 -5.25 6.55 5.59
C LYS A 171 -5.21 6.25 7.09
N PRO A 172 -6.14 6.76 7.91
CA PRO A 172 -7.43 7.38 7.57
C PRO A 172 -7.38 8.91 7.39
N GLN A 173 -6.23 9.56 7.21
CA GLN A 173 -6.17 11.02 7.10
C GLN A 173 -6.98 11.53 5.90
N PRO A 174 -7.81 12.60 6.08
CA PRO A 174 -8.70 13.09 5.04
C PRO A 174 -8.00 13.51 3.74
N SER A 175 -6.80 14.10 3.85
CA SER A 175 -6.10 14.68 2.70
C SER A 175 -5.71 13.66 1.63
N ILE A 176 -5.45 12.39 2.01
CA ILE A 176 -5.12 11.35 1.03
C ILE A 176 -6.35 10.96 0.18
N PHE A 177 -7.55 10.93 0.79
CA PHE A 177 -8.82 10.73 0.08
C PHE A 177 -9.17 11.94 -0.78
N GLU A 178 -8.93 13.18 -0.28
CA GLU A 178 -9.14 14.41 -1.03
C GLU A 178 -8.30 14.44 -2.32
N THR A 179 -7.04 14.02 -2.23
CA THR A 179 -6.16 13.92 -3.39
C THR A 179 -6.73 12.97 -4.44
N LEU A 180 -7.18 11.77 -4.01
CA LEU A 180 -7.80 10.81 -4.94
C LEU A 180 -9.10 11.35 -5.53
N ARG A 181 -9.98 11.95 -4.69
CA ARG A 181 -11.22 12.58 -5.13
C ARG A 181 -10.97 13.61 -6.24
N GLY A 182 -9.98 14.49 -6.01
CA GLY A 182 -9.60 15.52 -6.98
C GLY A 182 -9.08 14.93 -8.29
N ALA A 183 -8.25 13.88 -8.22
CA ALA A 183 -7.72 13.19 -9.40
C ALA A 183 -8.81 12.47 -10.21
N LEU A 184 -9.85 11.95 -9.53
CA LEU A 184 -11.00 11.31 -10.18
C LEU A 184 -12.08 12.30 -10.62
N ASP A 185 -12.00 13.58 -10.24
CA ASP A 185 -12.97 14.64 -10.56
C ASP A 185 -14.42 14.20 -10.21
N VAL A 186 -14.62 13.84 -8.94
CA VAL A 186 -15.92 13.43 -8.37
C VAL A 186 -16.14 14.10 -7.01
N ASN A 187 -17.37 14.06 -6.48
CA ASN A 187 -17.66 14.45 -5.10
C ASN A 187 -17.55 13.24 -4.17
N TYR A 188 -17.43 13.46 -2.86
CA TYR A 188 -17.34 12.38 -1.87
C TYR A 188 -18.56 11.46 -1.88
N ASP A 189 -19.78 12.00 -2.03
CA ASP A 189 -21.03 11.25 -2.13
C ASP A 189 -21.21 10.48 -3.45
N GLU A 190 -20.29 10.72 -4.42
CA GLU A 190 -20.21 10.00 -5.67
C GLU A 190 -19.14 8.89 -5.64
N MET A 191 -18.43 8.72 -4.51
CA MET A 191 -17.39 7.72 -4.34
C MET A 191 -17.87 6.51 -3.54
N MET A 192 -17.34 5.35 -3.91
CA MET A 192 -17.33 4.14 -3.09
C MET A 192 -15.88 3.76 -2.82
N PHE A 193 -15.55 3.39 -1.57
CA PHE A 193 -14.23 2.92 -1.18
C PHE A 193 -14.31 1.49 -0.64
N VAL A 194 -13.44 0.63 -1.12
CA VAL A 194 -13.37 -0.79 -0.76
C VAL A 194 -12.01 -1.08 -0.13
N GLY A 195 -12.00 -1.62 1.07
CA GLY A 195 -10.75 -1.99 1.76
C GLY A 195 -10.97 -3.02 2.85
N ASP A 196 -9.89 -3.62 3.30
CA ASP A 196 -9.90 -4.73 4.26
C ASP A 196 -9.84 -4.26 5.73
N ASN A 197 -9.49 -3.02 5.97
CA ASN A 197 -9.31 -2.49 7.33
C ASN A 197 -10.45 -1.56 7.73
N LEU A 198 -11.18 -1.94 8.80
CA LEU A 198 -12.31 -1.17 9.28
C LEU A 198 -11.95 0.26 9.69
N TYR A 199 -10.76 0.49 10.26
CA TYR A 199 -10.37 1.82 10.72
C TYR A 199 -9.81 2.69 9.59
N VAL A 200 -8.76 2.23 8.91
CA VAL A 200 -8.06 3.07 7.93
C VAL A 200 -8.88 3.26 6.65
N ASP A 201 -9.63 2.24 6.23
CA ASP A 201 -10.38 2.26 4.97
C ASP A 201 -11.84 2.67 5.19
N VAL A 202 -12.58 1.88 6.00
CA VAL A 202 -14.02 2.07 6.15
C VAL A 202 -14.32 3.35 6.92
N HIS A 203 -13.79 3.48 8.13
CA HIS A 203 -14.00 4.69 8.94
C HIS A 203 -13.37 5.92 8.27
N GLY A 204 -12.16 5.77 7.72
CA GLY A 204 -11.49 6.85 6.99
C GLY A 204 -12.34 7.43 5.86
N ALA A 205 -12.93 6.57 5.04
CA ALA A 205 -13.83 6.97 3.95
C ALA A 205 -15.17 7.53 4.46
N GLN A 206 -15.81 6.87 5.43
CA GLN A 206 -17.12 7.27 5.96
C GLN A 206 -17.11 8.66 6.60
N ARG A 207 -16.01 9.05 7.25
CA ARG A 207 -15.86 10.40 7.83
C ARG A 207 -16.01 11.54 6.82
N LEU A 208 -15.79 11.23 5.55
CA LEU A 208 -15.89 12.19 4.43
C LEU A 208 -17.20 12.07 3.66
N GLY A 209 -18.09 11.15 4.06
CA GLY A 209 -19.35 10.89 3.35
C GLY A 209 -19.19 9.94 2.15
N ILE A 210 -18.06 9.25 2.04
CA ILE A 210 -17.81 8.22 1.03
C ILE A 210 -18.54 6.94 1.43
N THR A 211 -19.21 6.27 0.49
CA THR A 211 -19.80 4.94 0.71
C THR A 211 -18.68 3.93 0.90
N ALA A 212 -18.60 3.26 2.04
CA ALA A 212 -17.50 2.35 2.35
C ALA A 212 -17.95 0.88 2.42
N VAL A 213 -17.23 0.02 1.71
CA VAL A 213 -17.43 -1.44 1.69
C VAL A 213 -16.23 -2.12 2.36
N HIS A 214 -16.51 -2.97 3.33
CA HIS A 214 -15.49 -3.77 3.99
C HIS A 214 -15.25 -5.07 3.22
N PHE A 215 -14.02 -5.30 2.81
CA PHE A 215 -13.59 -6.57 2.24
C PHE A 215 -13.00 -7.45 3.35
N ASP A 216 -13.72 -8.51 3.73
CA ASP A 216 -13.33 -9.45 4.79
C ASP A 216 -13.16 -10.87 4.23
N PRO A 217 -12.07 -11.14 3.49
CA PRO A 217 -11.85 -12.45 2.89
C PRO A 217 -11.64 -13.53 3.97
N PRO A 218 -12.03 -14.79 3.69
CA PRO A 218 -11.90 -15.89 4.65
C PRO A 218 -10.44 -16.24 5.00
N THR A 219 -9.50 -15.87 4.14
CA THR A 219 -8.06 -16.05 4.35
C THR A 219 -7.35 -14.73 4.05
N ARG A 220 -6.50 -14.31 4.97
CA ARG A 220 -5.67 -13.11 4.84
C ARG A 220 -4.21 -13.49 4.68
N GLY A 221 -3.45 -12.68 3.98
CA GLY A 221 -2.00 -12.80 3.90
C GLY A 221 -1.32 -12.44 5.22
N THR A 222 0.00 -12.38 5.20
CA THR A 222 0.83 -12.12 6.38
C THR A 222 1.20 -10.67 6.60
N ALA A 223 0.86 -9.80 5.65
CA ALA A 223 1.32 -8.41 5.66
C ALA A 223 0.60 -7.51 6.69
N ILE A 224 -0.29 -8.06 7.51
CA ILE A 224 -1.17 -7.25 8.35
C ILE A 224 -0.75 -7.33 9.81
N ALA A 225 -0.51 -6.16 10.40
CA ALA A 225 -0.58 -6.00 11.84
C ALA A 225 -2.02 -6.35 12.30
N PRO A 226 -2.18 -7.03 13.45
CA PRO A 226 -3.51 -7.30 13.97
C PRO A 226 -4.30 -5.99 14.09
N PRO A 227 -5.61 -6.02 13.80
CA PRO A 227 -6.43 -4.81 13.90
C PRO A 227 -6.33 -4.22 15.30
N VAL A 228 -6.00 -2.94 15.36
CA VAL A 228 -6.01 -2.18 16.62
C VAL A 228 -7.46 -1.88 16.96
N ASP A 229 -7.88 -2.21 18.18
CA ASP A 229 -9.20 -1.79 18.69
C ASP A 229 -9.16 -0.29 18.99
N HIS A 230 -9.84 0.49 18.18
CA HIS A 230 -9.98 1.93 18.34
C HIS A 230 -11.19 2.32 19.20
N GLY A 231 -11.93 1.36 19.75
CA GLY A 231 -13.14 1.60 20.55
C GLY A 231 -14.29 2.21 19.74
N LEU A 232 -14.28 2.07 18.42
CA LEU A 232 -15.29 2.60 17.51
C LEU A 232 -16.19 1.46 17.00
N ASP A 233 -17.50 1.69 17.03
CA ASP A 233 -18.46 0.82 16.35
C ASP A 233 -18.55 1.24 14.87
N ILE A 234 -17.73 0.61 14.03
CA ILE A 234 -17.63 0.94 12.60
C ILE A 234 -18.53 -0.01 11.83
N VAL A 235 -19.60 0.54 11.27
CA VAL A 235 -20.58 -0.22 10.46
C VAL A 235 -20.38 0.13 8.99
N PRO A 236 -19.82 -0.77 8.16
CA PRO A 236 -19.66 -0.53 6.73
C PRO A 236 -21.02 -0.50 6.02
N HIS A 237 -21.08 0.11 4.83
CA HIS A 237 -22.28 0.05 3.97
C HIS A 237 -22.61 -1.39 3.56
N ALA A 238 -21.58 -2.18 3.27
CA ALA A 238 -21.67 -3.62 3.04
C ALA A 238 -20.36 -4.30 3.47
N THR A 239 -20.45 -5.59 3.80
CA THR A 239 -19.27 -6.45 3.98
C THR A 239 -19.32 -7.54 2.92
N ILE A 240 -18.23 -7.70 2.17
CA ILE A 240 -18.07 -8.71 1.13
C ILE A 240 -16.89 -9.63 1.49
N ARG A 241 -16.95 -10.89 1.05
CA ARG A 241 -15.91 -11.91 1.29
C ARG A 241 -15.23 -12.39 0.02
N ASP A 242 -15.83 -12.16 -1.12
CA ASP A 242 -15.25 -12.31 -2.46
C ASP A 242 -15.40 -10.97 -3.17
N LEU A 243 -14.36 -10.53 -3.88
CA LEU A 243 -14.40 -9.23 -4.60
C LEU A 243 -15.55 -9.17 -5.61
N ARG A 244 -15.95 -10.31 -6.18
CA ARG A 244 -17.07 -10.38 -7.15
C ARG A 244 -18.41 -9.98 -6.55
N GLU A 245 -18.59 -10.14 -5.23
CA GLU A 245 -19.80 -9.69 -4.52
C GLU A 245 -19.96 -8.17 -4.60
N LEU A 246 -18.86 -7.42 -4.82
CA LEU A 246 -18.90 -5.97 -5.00
C LEU A 246 -19.81 -5.57 -6.17
N LEU A 247 -19.85 -6.36 -7.22
CA LEU A 247 -20.66 -6.09 -8.42
C LEU A 247 -22.18 -6.10 -8.15
N GLU A 248 -22.61 -6.73 -7.05
CA GLU A 248 -23.99 -6.73 -6.56
C GLU A 248 -24.27 -5.53 -5.64
N VAL A 249 -23.24 -5.01 -4.96
CA VAL A 249 -23.32 -3.88 -4.03
C VAL A 249 -23.29 -2.54 -4.77
N VAL A 250 -22.47 -2.46 -5.83
CA VAL A 250 -22.33 -1.24 -6.63
C VAL A 250 -23.63 -0.96 -7.38
N PRO A 251 -24.22 0.26 -7.24
CA PRO A 251 -25.45 0.61 -7.96
C PRO A 251 -25.30 0.44 -9.48
N ALA A 252 -26.39 0.10 -10.15
CA ALA A 252 -26.39 0.07 -11.61
C ALA A 252 -25.92 1.42 -12.20
N PRO A 253 -25.11 1.41 -13.26
CA PRO A 253 -24.71 2.64 -13.94
C PRO A 253 -25.95 3.38 -14.49
N VAL A 254 -25.85 4.70 -14.50
CA VAL A 254 -26.92 5.52 -15.11
C VAL A 254 -26.85 5.35 -16.61
N SER A 255 -27.93 4.87 -17.19
CA SER A 255 -28.11 4.95 -18.64
C SER A 255 -28.08 6.43 -19.04
N SER A 256 -27.05 6.84 -19.77
CA SER A 256 -26.92 8.19 -20.37
C SER A 256 -27.94 8.39 -21.48
#